data_d0bbfb3da23599908f5d30a0d8016b25
#
_entry.id   d0bbfb3da23599908f5d30a0d8016b25
#
_cell.length_a   1.000
_cell.length_b   1.000
_cell.length_c   1.000
_cell.angle_alpha   90.00
_cell.angle_beta   90.00
_cell.angle_gamma   90.00
#
_symmetry.space_group_name_H-M   'P 1'
#
loop_
_entity.id
_entity.type
_entity.pdbx_description
1 polymer ?
#
loop_
_entity_poly.entity_id
_entity_poly.type
_entity_poly.pdbx_seq_one_letter_code
_entity_poly.pdbx_strand_id
1 'polypeptide(L)'
;MAALADAFDGFILDQWGVLHDGTRPYPGAAECLQRLHEAGKRIVVLSNSGKRDAENLRLMAKMGFEAGLLDRFVSAGEDARSALQSRAEPFHGALGPRCYAFTRGGDRSLLEGIGLEFVERVEDADFLAVIGTDSPRRQSTDYEDELQAGIARRLPMICANPDIARLTPEGIIEAPGVLACRYEALGGIVFYHGKPYPRIYRSCLEALVCAPDRVIAIGDSVEHDVLGAARVGIRSALIPGGVHAAALGVSWGELPAPEVWRTFASSAAARPEYLLAAFVW
;
A
#
# COMPACT_ATOMS: atom_id res chain seq x y z
N MET A 1 9.19 -17.16 -12.08
CA MET A 1 10.12 -16.36 -11.24
C MET A 1 11.59 -16.58 -11.55
N ALA A 2 12.05 -17.81 -11.85
CA ALA A 2 13.47 -18.08 -12.08
C ALA A 2 14.16 -17.11 -13.07
N ALA A 3 13.57 -16.84 -14.24
CA ALA A 3 14.13 -15.89 -15.19
C ALA A 3 14.26 -14.44 -14.65
N LEU A 4 13.36 -14.02 -13.76
CA LEU A 4 13.50 -12.72 -13.10
C LEU A 4 14.59 -12.75 -12.02
N ALA A 5 14.76 -13.88 -11.33
CA ALA A 5 15.84 -14.02 -10.36
C ALA A 5 17.23 -13.93 -11.03
N ASP A 6 17.39 -14.39 -12.28
CA ASP A 6 18.63 -14.22 -13.02
C ASP A 6 18.86 -12.76 -13.45
N ALA A 7 17.77 -12.00 -13.71
CA ALA A 7 17.84 -10.64 -14.21
C ALA A 7 17.93 -9.57 -13.11
N PHE A 8 17.43 -9.84 -11.91
CA PHE A 8 17.31 -8.84 -10.83
C PHE A 8 17.96 -9.34 -9.54
N ASP A 9 18.42 -8.40 -8.71
CA ASP A 9 19.04 -8.68 -7.41
C ASP A 9 18.14 -8.28 -6.25
N GLY A 10 17.22 -7.31 -6.47
CA GLY A 10 16.27 -6.81 -5.49
C GLY A 10 14.82 -6.96 -5.94
N PHE A 11 13.96 -7.37 -5.00
CA PHE A 11 12.54 -7.62 -5.23
C PHE A 11 11.70 -6.81 -4.24
N ILE A 12 10.83 -5.95 -4.75
CA ILE A 12 9.76 -5.31 -3.99
C ILE A 12 8.48 -6.07 -4.30
N LEU A 13 7.91 -6.72 -3.31
CA LEU A 13 6.75 -7.59 -3.48
C LEU A 13 5.52 -6.97 -2.80
N ASP A 14 4.43 -6.83 -3.54
CA ASP A 14 3.15 -6.57 -2.88
C ASP A 14 2.74 -7.77 -2.02
N GLN A 15 1.88 -7.52 -1.06
CA GLN A 15 1.38 -8.51 -0.12
C GLN A 15 0.12 -9.19 -0.66
N TRP A 16 -0.96 -8.40 -0.83
CA TRP A 16 -2.26 -8.89 -1.31
C TRP A 16 -2.23 -9.05 -2.83
N GLY A 17 -2.87 -10.13 -3.34
CA GLY A 17 -2.86 -10.39 -4.79
C GLY A 17 -1.56 -11.01 -5.31
N VAL A 18 -0.48 -10.99 -4.53
CA VAL A 18 0.83 -11.57 -4.86
C VAL A 18 1.17 -12.76 -3.96
N LEU A 19 1.24 -12.52 -2.64
CA LEU A 19 1.64 -13.53 -1.66
C LEU A 19 0.44 -14.29 -1.09
N HIS A 20 -0.69 -13.61 -0.87
CA HIS A 20 -1.90 -14.18 -0.27
C HIS A 20 -3.18 -13.41 -0.67
N ASP A 21 -4.34 -14.03 -0.42
CA ASP A 21 -5.67 -13.47 -0.67
C ASP A 21 -6.26 -12.73 0.55
N GLY A 22 -5.46 -12.54 1.60
CA GLY A 22 -5.86 -11.96 2.89
C GLY A 22 -6.20 -12.97 3.97
N THR A 23 -6.44 -14.23 3.60
CA THR A 23 -6.76 -15.33 4.51
C THR A 23 -5.83 -16.52 4.36
N ARG A 24 -5.36 -16.78 3.14
CA ARG A 24 -4.53 -17.93 2.78
C ARG A 24 -3.41 -17.50 1.85
N PRO A 25 -2.23 -18.13 1.96
CA PRO A 25 -1.17 -17.94 0.99
C PRO A 25 -1.61 -18.48 -0.37
N TYR A 26 -1.17 -17.84 -1.44
CA TYR A 26 -1.32 -18.44 -2.77
C TYR A 26 -0.43 -19.68 -2.93
N PRO A 27 -0.88 -20.70 -3.69
CA PRO A 27 -0.09 -21.90 -3.94
C PRO A 27 1.29 -21.58 -4.49
N GLY A 28 2.34 -22.09 -3.85
CA GLY A 28 3.74 -21.89 -4.27
C GLY A 28 4.37 -20.56 -3.87
N ALA A 29 3.61 -19.60 -3.31
CA ALA A 29 4.15 -18.27 -2.98
C ALA A 29 5.23 -18.33 -1.87
N ALA A 30 5.01 -19.11 -0.80
CA ALA A 30 5.99 -19.28 0.26
C ALA A 30 7.26 -19.97 -0.24
N GLU A 31 7.13 -21.01 -1.07
CA GLU A 31 8.27 -21.69 -1.71
C GLU A 31 9.04 -20.75 -2.63
N CYS A 32 8.35 -19.94 -3.41
CA CYS A 32 8.98 -18.97 -4.29
C CYS A 32 9.79 -17.92 -3.52
N LEU A 33 9.24 -17.43 -2.39
CA LEU A 33 9.94 -16.52 -1.49
C LEU A 33 11.22 -17.14 -0.93
N GLN A 34 11.12 -18.41 -0.48
CA GLN A 34 12.27 -19.16 0.02
C GLN A 34 13.35 -19.32 -1.06
N ARG A 35 12.98 -19.70 -2.28
CA ARG A 35 13.93 -19.87 -3.40
C ARG A 35 14.61 -18.56 -3.79
N LEU A 36 13.93 -17.44 -3.76
CA LEU A 36 14.55 -16.13 -3.96
C LEU A 36 15.60 -15.84 -2.89
N HIS A 37 15.26 -16.10 -1.61
CA HIS A 37 16.20 -15.94 -0.50
C HIS A 37 17.42 -16.85 -0.63
N GLU A 38 17.23 -18.15 -0.95
CA GLU A 38 18.31 -19.12 -1.17
C GLU A 38 19.20 -18.74 -2.36
N ALA A 39 18.63 -18.06 -3.38
CA ALA A 39 19.37 -17.50 -4.50
C ALA A 39 20.10 -16.18 -4.15
N GLY A 40 20.11 -15.78 -2.87
CA GLY A 40 20.79 -14.59 -2.37
C GLY A 40 20.14 -13.26 -2.81
N LYS A 41 18.84 -13.28 -3.16
CA LYS A 41 18.12 -12.08 -3.58
C LYS A 41 17.68 -11.26 -2.38
N ARG A 42 17.72 -9.93 -2.53
CA ARG A 42 17.22 -8.98 -1.54
C ARG A 42 15.71 -8.84 -1.70
N ILE A 43 14.96 -8.91 -0.60
CA ILE A 43 13.50 -8.99 -0.65
C ILE A 43 12.87 -8.01 0.33
N VAL A 44 12.04 -7.12 -0.17
CA VAL A 44 11.20 -6.21 0.63
C VAL A 44 9.74 -6.49 0.28
N VAL A 45 8.90 -6.67 1.29
CA VAL A 45 7.43 -6.65 1.10
C VAL A 45 6.93 -5.23 1.32
N LEU A 46 6.15 -4.73 0.36
CA LEU A 46 5.56 -3.38 0.36
C LEU A 46 4.03 -3.47 0.36
N SER A 47 3.38 -2.86 1.35
CA SER A 47 1.92 -2.93 1.52
C SER A 47 1.30 -1.57 1.81
N ASN A 48 0.10 -1.32 1.25
CA ASN A 48 -0.74 -0.17 1.61
C ASN A 48 -1.47 -0.34 2.95
N SER A 49 -1.19 -1.43 3.68
CA SER A 49 -1.76 -1.67 5.01
C SER A 49 -1.53 -0.48 5.95
N GLY A 50 -2.61 0.00 6.59
CA GLY A 50 -2.55 1.00 7.66
C GLY A 50 -1.99 0.47 8.98
N LYS A 51 -1.54 -0.78 9.06
CA LYS A 51 -0.97 -1.42 10.25
C LYS A 51 0.55 -1.21 10.31
N ARG A 52 1.11 -1.39 11.53
CA ARG A 52 2.56 -1.41 11.76
C ARG A 52 3.22 -2.60 11.02
N ASP A 53 4.47 -2.45 10.62
CA ASP A 53 5.25 -3.51 9.98
C ASP A 53 5.28 -4.80 10.81
N ALA A 54 5.51 -4.68 12.12
CA ALA A 54 5.52 -5.82 13.04
C ALA A 54 4.18 -6.56 13.12
N GLU A 55 3.06 -5.87 12.98
CA GLU A 55 1.74 -6.50 12.97
C GLU A 55 1.51 -7.26 11.66
N ASN A 56 1.85 -6.66 10.53
CA ASN A 56 1.77 -7.31 9.23
C ASN A 56 2.65 -8.57 9.17
N LEU A 57 3.88 -8.51 9.68
CA LEU A 57 4.78 -9.68 9.76
C LEU A 57 4.18 -10.81 10.61
N ARG A 58 3.53 -10.50 11.75
CA ARG A 58 2.83 -11.53 12.55
C ARG A 58 1.67 -12.18 11.79
N LEU A 59 0.93 -11.39 10.98
CA LEU A 59 -0.14 -11.93 10.15
C LEU A 59 0.40 -12.82 9.04
N MET A 60 1.48 -12.43 8.37
CA MET A 60 2.16 -13.25 7.37
C MET A 60 2.70 -14.55 7.97
N ALA A 61 3.29 -14.49 9.16
CA ALA A 61 3.79 -15.68 9.86
C ALA A 61 2.69 -16.70 10.15
N LYS A 62 1.47 -16.26 10.50
CA LYS A 62 0.31 -17.15 10.66
C LYS A 62 -0.12 -17.84 9.36
N MET A 63 0.22 -17.28 8.22
CA MET A 63 -0.03 -17.84 6.89
C MET A 63 1.17 -18.67 6.36
N GLY A 64 2.22 -18.87 7.17
CA GLY A 64 3.37 -19.71 6.84
C GLY A 64 4.50 -18.98 6.13
N PHE A 65 4.49 -17.65 6.08
CA PHE A 65 5.62 -16.87 5.57
C PHE A 65 6.64 -16.60 6.69
N GLU A 66 7.89 -16.97 6.46
CA GLU A 66 8.96 -16.77 7.43
C GLU A 66 9.52 -15.34 7.32
N ALA A 67 9.44 -14.57 8.40
CA ALA A 67 9.92 -13.18 8.42
C ALA A 67 11.44 -13.07 8.16
N GLY A 68 12.22 -14.11 8.50
CA GLY A 68 13.67 -14.17 8.27
C GLY A 68 14.08 -14.22 6.80
N LEU A 69 13.13 -14.46 5.87
CA LEU A 69 13.39 -14.45 4.43
C LEU A 69 13.37 -13.03 3.84
N LEU A 70 12.89 -12.03 4.61
CA LEU A 70 12.73 -10.66 4.17
C LEU A 70 13.85 -9.78 4.73
N ASP A 71 14.37 -8.88 3.92
CA ASP A 71 15.24 -7.79 4.40
C ASP A 71 14.44 -6.74 5.17
N ARG A 72 13.20 -6.46 4.71
CA ARG A 72 12.28 -5.54 5.38
C ARG A 72 10.83 -5.78 4.97
N PHE A 73 9.92 -5.47 5.87
CA PHE A 73 8.52 -5.18 5.55
C PHE A 73 8.33 -3.67 5.61
N VAL A 74 7.61 -3.08 4.65
CA VAL A 74 7.33 -1.65 4.58
C VAL A 74 5.83 -1.47 4.38
N SER A 75 5.15 -0.85 5.35
CA SER A 75 3.72 -0.55 5.27
C SER A 75 3.45 0.94 5.20
N ALA A 76 2.33 1.32 4.59
CA ALA A 76 1.88 2.71 4.56
C ALA A 76 1.65 3.26 5.97
N GLY A 77 1.14 2.44 6.90
CA GLY A 77 0.94 2.82 8.29
C GLY A 77 2.25 3.12 9.02
N GLU A 78 3.28 2.26 8.88
CA GLU A 78 4.59 2.50 9.50
C GLU A 78 5.29 3.70 8.87
N ASP A 79 5.16 3.91 7.55
CA ASP A 79 5.71 5.07 6.86
C ASP A 79 5.08 6.37 7.38
N ALA A 80 3.75 6.42 7.55
CA ALA A 80 3.04 7.56 8.12
C ALA A 80 3.47 7.84 9.57
N ARG A 81 3.55 6.80 10.40
CA ARG A 81 4.03 6.92 11.78
C ARG A 81 5.44 7.47 11.85
N SER A 82 6.37 6.90 11.07
CA SER A 82 7.76 7.32 11.05
C SER A 82 7.94 8.76 10.60
N ALA A 83 7.15 9.19 9.59
CA ALA A 83 7.14 10.56 9.10
C ALA A 83 6.63 11.54 10.16
N LEU A 84 5.54 11.22 10.85
CA LEU A 84 4.98 12.02 11.95
C LEU A 84 5.89 12.09 13.18
N GLN A 85 6.59 11.01 13.47
CA GLN A 85 7.53 10.94 14.60
C GLN A 85 8.79 11.74 14.33
N SER A 86 9.39 11.59 13.14
CA SER A 86 10.64 12.26 12.77
C SER A 86 10.43 13.73 12.43
N ARG A 87 9.29 14.10 11.83
CA ARG A 87 8.95 15.44 11.33
C ARG A 87 10.04 16.05 10.42
N ALA A 88 10.83 15.19 9.78
CA ALA A 88 11.99 15.60 9.00
C ALA A 88 11.61 16.31 7.68
N GLU A 89 10.46 15.95 7.11
CA GLU A 89 9.98 16.59 5.88
C GLU A 89 9.18 17.87 6.17
N PRO A 90 9.25 18.88 5.30
CA PRO A 90 8.60 20.17 5.52
C PRO A 90 7.10 20.06 5.83
N PHE A 91 6.38 19.16 5.14
CA PHE A 91 4.95 18.98 5.39
C PHE A 91 4.69 18.49 6.82
N HIS A 92 5.37 17.42 7.24
CA HIS A 92 5.19 16.83 8.57
C HIS A 92 5.74 17.74 9.68
N GLY A 93 6.83 18.47 9.40
CA GLY A 93 7.43 19.43 10.32
C GLY A 93 6.53 20.63 10.62
N ALA A 94 5.65 21.01 9.67
CA ALA A 94 4.71 22.11 9.81
C ALA A 94 3.44 21.74 10.59
N LEU A 95 3.19 20.45 10.85
CA LEU A 95 1.99 20.01 11.58
C LEU A 95 2.11 20.37 13.08
N GLY A 96 1.01 20.85 13.66
CA GLY A 96 0.90 20.98 15.12
C GLY A 96 0.78 19.63 15.83
N PRO A 97 0.69 19.62 17.16
CA PRO A 97 0.60 18.37 17.93
C PRO A 97 -0.82 17.77 17.97
N ARG A 98 -1.89 18.56 17.75
CA ARG A 98 -3.28 18.11 17.92
C ARG A 98 -3.80 17.43 16.68
N CYS A 99 -4.12 16.15 16.82
CA CYS A 99 -4.56 15.27 15.72
C CYS A 99 -6.02 14.85 15.91
N TYR A 100 -6.87 15.13 14.90
CA TYR A 100 -8.14 14.45 14.77
C TYR A 100 -7.95 13.24 13.86
N ALA A 101 -8.21 12.03 14.40
CA ALA A 101 -7.94 10.79 13.69
C ALA A 101 -9.25 10.09 13.27
N PHE A 102 -9.42 9.88 11.96
CA PHE A 102 -10.39 8.94 11.43
C PHE A 102 -9.84 7.53 11.65
N THR A 103 -10.59 6.72 12.39
CA THR A 103 -10.14 5.42 12.89
C THR A 103 -11.17 4.33 12.59
N ARG A 104 -10.81 3.08 12.83
CA ARG A 104 -11.74 1.97 12.89
C ARG A 104 -12.01 1.59 14.34
N GLY A 105 -13.24 1.75 14.80
CA GLY A 105 -13.61 1.42 16.18
C GLY A 105 -12.85 2.22 17.24
N GLY A 106 -12.39 3.42 16.93
CA GLY A 106 -11.61 4.25 17.85
C GLY A 106 -10.14 3.85 18.01
N ASP A 107 -9.63 2.88 17.24
CA ASP A 107 -8.24 2.40 17.32
C ASP A 107 -7.25 3.46 16.83
N ARG A 108 -6.44 3.99 17.76
CA ARG A 108 -5.39 4.99 17.51
C ARG A 108 -3.98 4.41 17.66
N SER A 109 -3.85 3.11 17.88
CA SER A 109 -2.60 2.42 18.20
C SER A 109 -1.47 2.67 17.18
N LEU A 110 -1.81 2.88 15.92
CA LEU A 110 -0.83 3.25 14.88
C LEU A 110 -0.05 4.51 15.27
N LEU A 111 -0.70 5.53 15.81
CA LEU A 111 -0.12 6.85 16.07
C LEU A 111 0.12 7.14 17.56
N GLU A 112 -0.13 6.18 18.45
CA GLU A 112 0.16 6.33 19.88
C GLU A 112 1.66 6.39 20.17
N GLY A 113 2.05 7.15 21.20
CA GLY A 113 3.43 7.21 21.70
C GLY A 113 4.41 7.99 20.82
N ILE A 114 3.94 8.81 19.87
CA ILE A 114 4.79 9.67 19.04
C ILE A 114 4.62 11.18 19.32
N GLY A 115 4.09 11.52 20.50
CA GLY A 115 3.96 12.90 20.93
C GLY A 115 2.78 13.66 20.32
N LEU A 116 1.76 12.96 19.81
CA LEU A 116 0.52 13.55 19.33
C LEU A 116 -0.52 13.64 20.46
N GLU A 117 -1.29 14.71 20.47
CA GLU A 117 -2.48 14.93 21.28
C GLU A 117 -3.71 14.64 20.44
N PHE A 118 -4.45 13.57 20.77
CA PHE A 118 -5.69 13.24 20.08
C PHE A 118 -6.83 14.10 20.59
N VAL A 119 -7.53 14.75 19.67
CA VAL A 119 -8.72 15.56 19.94
C VAL A 119 -9.97 14.85 19.42
N GLU A 120 -11.12 15.13 20.07
CA GLU A 120 -12.40 14.50 19.74
C GLU A 120 -13.22 15.31 18.73
N ARG A 121 -12.80 16.54 18.44
CA ARG A 121 -13.48 17.45 17.51
C ARG A 121 -12.50 18.01 16.50
N VAL A 122 -12.94 18.10 15.24
CA VAL A 122 -12.15 18.67 14.15
C VAL A 122 -11.76 20.12 14.44
N GLU A 123 -12.63 20.87 15.13
CA GLU A 123 -12.41 22.27 15.48
C GLU A 123 -11.21 22.48 16.43
N ASP A 124 -10.82 21.46 17.16
CA ASP A 124 -9.68 21.53 18.08
C ASP A 124 -8.37 21.02 17.48
N ALA A 125 -8.42 20.43 16.26
CA ALA A 125 -7.28 19.82 15.61
C ALA A 125 -6.34 20.83 14.94
N ASP A 126 -5.09 20.45 14.79
CA ASP A 126 -4.09 21.14 13.94
C ASP A 126 -3.97 20.45 12.58
N PHE A 127 -4.30 19.15 12.51
CA PHE A 127 -4.34 18.36 11.28
C PHE A 127 -5.28 17.16 11.42
N LEU A 128 -5.63 16.57 10.28
CA LEU A 128 -6.44 15.35 10.17
C LEU A 128 -5.56 14.15 9.84
N ALA A 129 -5.86 12.97 10.40
CA ALA A 129 -5.20 11.72 10.04
C ALA A 129 -6.22 10.65 9.68
N VAL A 130 -6.15 10.09 8.48
CA VAL A 130 -6.96 8.95 8.05
C VAL A 130 -6.12 7.69 8.22
N ILE A 131 -6.36 6.94 9.32
CA ILE A 131 -5.68 5.69 9.64
C ILE A 131 -6.62 4.48 9.59
N GLY A 132 -7.92 4.71 9.51
CA GLY A 132 -8.96 3.70 9.42
C GLY A 132 -10.32 4.32 9.16
N THR A 133 -11.32 3.49 8.84
CA THR A 133 -12.73 3.87 8.75
C THR A 133 -13.60 2.75 9.26
N ASP A 134 -14.82 3.08 9.70
CA ASP A 134 -15.79 2.10 10.20
C ASP A 134 -16.60 1.41 9.08
N SER A 135 -16.13 1.49 7.82
CA SER A 135 -16.75 0.79 6.70
C SER A 135 -16.85 -0.74 6.99
N PRO A 136 -18.00 -1.40 6.69
CA PRO A 136 -19.18 -0.86 5.99
C PRO A 136 -20.23 -0.23 6.91
N ARG A 137 -20.02 -0.15 8.21
CA ARG A 137 -21.02 0.40 9.17
C ARG A 137 -21.25 1.90 8.94
N ARG A 138 -20.19 2.63 8.58
CA ARG A 138 -20.20 4.05 8.27
C ARG A 138 -19.59 4.23 6.88
N GLN A 139 -20.34 4.84 5.97
CA GLN A 139 -19.89 5.13 4.59
C GLN A 139 -19.06 6.42 4.57
N SER A 140 -18.30 6.64 3.50
CA SER A 140 -17.51 7.87 3.35
C SER A 140 -18.36 9.14 3.37
N THR A 141 -19.61 9.06 2.95
CA THR A 141 -20.60 10.17 3.01
C THR A 141 -21.01 10.55 4.43
N ASP A 142 -20.89 9.64 5.39
CA ASP A 142 -21.27 9.88 6.79
C ASP A 142 -20.21 10.69 7.57
N TYR A 143 -19.09 11.04 6.91
CA TYR A 143 -18.01 11.87 7.45
C TYR A 143 -18.01 13.29 6.86
N GLU A 144 -19.06 13.66 6.14
CA GLU A 144 -19.10 14.94 5.41
C GLU A 144 -18.93 16.14 6.32
N ASP A 145 -19.58 16.16 7.49
CA ASP A 145 -19.51 17.27 8.44
C ASP A 145 -18.07 17.46 8.97
N GLU A 146 -17.37 16.37 9.30
CA GLU A 146 -15.97 16.41 9.71
C GLU A 146 -15.04 16.89 8.60
N LEU A 147 -15.29 16.45 7.36
CA LEU A 147 -14.49 16.90 6.20
C LEU A 147 -14.71 18.38 5.93
N GLN A 148 -15.97 18.87 5.95
CA GLN A 148 -16.29 20.28 5.77
C GLN A 148 -15.71 21.18 6.88
N ALA A 149 -15.77 20.73 8.15
CA ALA A 149 -15.13 21.42 9.25
C ALA A 149 -13.60 21.55 9.05
N GLY A 150 -12.95 20.48 8.55
CA GLY A 150 -11.54 20.48 8.19
C GLY A 150 -11.22 21.46 7.06
N ILE A 151 -12.04 21.49 6.00
CA ILE A 151 -11.91 22.43 4.88
C ILE A 151 -12.06 23.88 5.34
N ALA A 152 -13.10 24.18 6.14
CA ALA A 152 -13.33 25.53 6.65
C ALA A 152 -12.13 26.08 7.44
N ARG A 153 -11.40 25.20 8.12
CA ARG A 153 -10.17 25.51 8.87
C ARG A 153 -8.89 25.36 8.07
N ARG A 154 -8.95 24.89 6.81
CA ARG A 154 -7.80 24.60 5.96
C ARG A 154 -6.81 23.63 6.62
N LEU A 155 -7.32 22.62 7.34
CA LEU A 155 -6.46 21.65 7.99
C LEU A 155 -5.74 20.77 6.96
N PRO A 156 -4.44 20.50 7.09
CA PRO A 156 -3.79 19.49 6.29
C PRO A 156 -4.24 18.10 6.74
N MET A 157 -4.27 17.14 5.81
CA MET A 157 -4.64 15.75 6.09
C MET A 157 -3.48 14.80 5.75
N ILE A 158 -3.27 13.80 6.61
CA ILE A 158 -2.41 12.64 6.34
C ILE A 158 -3.29 11.43 6.05
N CYS A 159 -2.99 10.69 4.99
CA CYS A 159 -3.61 9.42 4.68
C CYS A 159 -2.58 8.29 4.84
N ALA A 160 -2.78 7.42 5.84
CA ALA A 160 -1.91 6.29 6.16
C ALA A 160 -2.31 4.98 5.46
N ASN A 161 -3.36 5.00 4.66
CA ASN A 161 -3.79 3.90 3.78
C ASN A 161 -4.51 4.52 2.57
N PRO A 162 -3.85 4.60 1.41
CA PRO A 162 -4.41 5.25 0.22
C PRO A 162 -5.39 4.39 -0.58
N ASP A 163 -5.63 3.13 -0.20
CA ASP A 163 -6.59 2.28 -0.90
C ASP A 163 -8.00 2.86 -0.79
N ILE A 164 -8.71 2.93 -1.91
CA ILE A 164 -10.10 3.43 -1.97
C ILE A 164 -11.13 2.34 -1.77
N ALA A 165 -10.75 1.09 -2.00
CA ALA A 165 -11.60 -0.09 -1.84
C ALA A 165 -10.78 -1.27 -1.32
N ARG A 166 -11.45 -2.20 -0.64
CA ARG A 166 -10.85 -3.47 -0.24
C ARG A 166 -11.85 -4.61 -0.41
N LEU A 167 -11.35 -5.77 -0.75
CA LEU A 167 -12.14 -6.99 -0.84
C LEU A 167 -12.36 -7.57 0.56
N THR A 168 -13.59 -8.00 0.85
CA THR A 168 -13.96 -8.76 2.04
C THR A 168 -14.75 -10.00 1.63
N PRO A 169 -14.99 -10.96 2.53
CA PRO A 169 -15.84 -12.11 2.22
C PRO A 169 -17.26 -11.71 1.79
N GLU A 170 -17.74 -10.55 2.23
CA GLU A 170 -19.07 -10.02 1.91
C GLU A 170 -19.08 -9.18 0.62
N GLY A 171 -17.94 -8.95 0.01
CA GLY A 171 -17.77 -8.16 -1.22
C GLY A 171 -16.80 -6.99 -1.08
N ILE A 172 -16.85 -6.07 -2.03
CA ILE A 172 -15.99 -4.87 -2.05
C ILE A 172 -16.59 -3.81 -1.14
N ILE A 173 -15.79 -3.28 -0.22
CA ILE A 173 -16.18 -2.18 0.66
C ILE A 173 -15.19 -1.02 0.53
N GLU A 174 -15.62 0.18 0.94
CA GLU A 174 -14.74 1.36 0.99
C GLU A 174 -13.55 1.14 1.92
N ALA A 175 -12.38 1.61 1.49
CA ALA A 175 -11.15 1.64 2.26
C ALA A 175 -10.82 3.09 2.69
N PRO A 176 -9.90 3.29 3.65
CA PRO A 176 -9.65 4.62 4.25
C PRO A 176 -9.32 5.72 3.24
N GLY A 177 -8.62 5.41 2.16
CA GLY A 177 -8.23 6.38 1.13
C GLY A 177 -9.39 7.12 0.48
N VAL A 178 -10.61 6.57 0.50
CA VAL A 178 -11.80 7.26 -0.03
C VAL A 178 -12.07 8.58 0.69
N LEU A 179 -11.83 8.67 2.02
CA LEU A 179 -11.98 9.92 2.77
C LEU A 179 -10.95 10.96 2.34
N ALA A 180 -9.72 10.52 2.11
CA ALA A 180 -8.65 11.39 1.63
C ALA A 180 -8.95 11.93 0.23
N CYS A 181 -9.42 11.09 -0.69
CA CYS A 181 -9.86 11.52 -2.03
C CYS A 181 -11.04 12.51 -1.96
N ARG A 182 -12.02 12.28 -1.08
CA ARG A 182 -13.13 13.22 -0.88
C ARG A 182 -12.65 14.55 -0.34
N TYR A 183 -11.76 14.54 0.64
CA TYR A 183 -11.18 15.76 1.22
C TYR A 183 -10.41 16.58 0.17
N GLU A 184 -9.61 15.90 -0.66
CA GLU A 184 -8.90 16.54 -1.77
C GLU A 184 -9.87 17.12 -2.82
N ALA A 185 -10.95 16.40 -3.16
CA ALA A 185 -11.99 16.89 -4.07
C ALA A 185 -12.73 18.13 -3.54
N LEU A 186 -12.80 18.30 -2.21
CA LEU A 186 -13.33 19.51 -1.55
C LEU A 186 -12.30 20.65 -1.49
N GLY A 187 -11.09 20.47 -2.03
CA GLY A 187 -10.01 21.47 -2.05
C GLY A 187 -9.05 21.38 -0.85
N GLY A 188 -9.12 20.32 -0.07
CA GLY A 188 -8.19 20.05 1.04
C GLY A 188 -6.80 19.61 0.55
N ILE A 189 -5.79 19.82 1.40
CA ILE A 189 -4.42 19.36 1.14
C ILE A 189 -4.24 18.01 1.82
N VAL A 190 -3.89 16.98 1.05
CA VAL A 190 -3.65 15.62 1.54
C VAL A 190 -2.21 15.18 1.26
N PHE A 191 -1.57 14.62 2.26
CA PHE A 191 -0.31 13.90 2.10
C PHE A 191 -0.57 12.40 2.25
N TYR A 192 -0.31 11.68 1.17
CA TYR A 192 -0.54 10.24 1.11
C TYR A 192 0.73 9.46 1.45
N HIS A 193 0.60 8.45 2.31
CA HIS A 193 1.58 7.41 2.57
C HIS A 193 1.18 6.12 1.87
N GLY A 194 2.15 5.39 1.34
CA GLY A 194 1.89 4.14 0.62
C GLY A 194 2.07 4.26 -0.90
N LYS A 195 1.73 3.19 -1.60
CA LYS A 195 1.74 3.11 -3.06
C LYS A 195 0.61 3.95 -3.66
N PRO A 196 0.81 4.65 -4.78
CA PRO A 196 1.98 4.68 -5.67
C PRO A 196 2.95 5.85 -5.40
N TYR A 197 3.03 6.36 -4.18
CA TYR A 197 3.80 7.56 -3.87
C TYR A 197 5.30 7.24 -3.73
N PRO A 198 6.21 8.07 -4.32
CA PRO A 198 7.64 7.76 -4.41
C PRO A 198 8.34 7.56 -3.05
N ARG A 199 7.84 8.19 -1.99
CA ARG A 199 8.42 8.10 -0.65
C ARG A 199 8.57 6.64 -0.19
N ILE A 200 7.48 5.87 -0.25
CA ILE A 200 7.49 4.49 0.26
C ILE A 200 8.37 3.57 -0.57
N TYR A 201 8.47 3.80 -1.89
CA TYR A 201 9.38 3.06 -2.77
C TYR A 201 10.84 3.38 -2.48
N ARG A 202 11.19 4.64 -2.16
CA ARG A 202 12.56 5.01 -1.74
C ARG A 202 12.96 4.27 -0.47
N SER A 203 12.07 4.16 0.52
CA SER A 203 12.31 3.36 1.72
C SER A 203 12.58 1.88 1.41
N CYS A 204 11.92 1.32 0.39
CA CYS A 204 12.19 -0.04 -0.09
C CYS A 204 13.58 -0.13 -0.76
N LEU A 205 13.93 0.82 -1.62
CA LEU A 205 15.22 0.85 -2.31
C LEU A 205 16.39 1.02 -1.33
N GLU A 206 16.23 1.85 -0.30
CA GLU A 206 17.20 2.00 0.79
C GLU A 206 17.41 0.68 1.56
N ALA A 207 16.35 -0.08 1.79
CA ALA A 207 16.44 -1.38 2.47
C ALA A 207 17.09 -2.47 1.60
N LEU A 208 16.85 -2.46 0.30
CA LEU A 208 17.41 -3.44 -0.64
C LEU A 208 18.91 -3.26 -0.87
N VAL A 209 19.42 -2.02 -0.81
CA VAL A 209 20.83 -1.69 -1.09
C VAL A 209 21.29 -2.23 -2.46
N CYS A 210 20.39 -2.21 -3.45
CA CYS A 210 20.63 -2.62 -4.83
C CYS A 210 20.59 -1.42 -5.77
N ALA A 211 21.29 -1.50 -6.91
CA ALA A 211 21.16 -0.50 -7.97
C ALA A 211 19.72 -0.53 -8.52
N PRO A 212 19.05 0.63 -8.75
CA PRO A 212 17.64 0.67 -9.16
C PRO A 212 17.32 -0.14 -10.43
N ASP A 213 18.22 -0.20 -11.40
CA ASP A 213 18.09 -0.99 -12.63
C ASP A 213 18.18 -2.50 -12.39
N ARG A 214 18.61 -2.93 -11.20
CA ARG A 214 18.65 -4.31 -10.72
C ARG A 214 17.49 -4.64 -9.77
N VAL A 215 16.52 -3.73 -9.60
CA VAL A 215 15.34 -3.93 -8.75
C VAL A 215 14.09 -4.07 -9.61
N ILE A 216 13.20 -4.99 -9.21
CA ILE A 216 11.87 -5.15 -9.79
C ILE A 216 10.79 -5.10 -8.72
N ALA A 217 9.70 -4.36 -9.00
CA ALA A 217 8.48 -4.40 -8.19
C ALA A 217 7.49 -5.40 -8.79
N ILE A 218 6.90 -6.26 -7.96
CA ILE A 218 5.89 -7.25 -8.37
C ILE A 218 4.62 -6.98 -7.58
N GLY A 219 3.53 -6.69 -8.29
CA GLY A 219 2.24 -6.39 -7.69
C GLY A 219 1.08 -6.82 -8.57
N ASP A 220 -0.14 -6.59 -8.11
CA ASP A 220 -1.36 -6.91 -8.83
C ASP A 220 -2.13 -5.66 -9.30
N SER A 221 -1.69 -4.45 -8.90
CA SER A 221 -2.34 -3.18 -9.22
C SER A 221 -1.50 -2.31 -10.16
N VAL A 222 -2.08 -1.92 -11.29
CA VAL A 222 -1.45 -0.95 -12.20
C VAL A 222 -1.34 0.42 -11.53
N GLU A 223 -2.37 0.84 -10.80
CA GLU A 223 -2.46 2.17 -10.17
C GLU A 223 -1.52 2.30 -8.97
N HIS A 224 -1.24 1.21 -8.27
CA HIS A 224 -0.41 1.21 -7.07
C HIS A 224 1.01 0.72 -7.35
N ASP A 225 1.14 -0.51 -7.88
CA ASP A 225 2.45 -1.17 -7.99
C ASP A 225 3.22 -0.73 -9.23
N VAL A 226 2.57 -0.81 -10.39
CA VAL A 226 3.23 -0.49 -11.67
C VAL A 226 3.52 1.00 -11.76
N LEU A 227 2.53 1.85 -11.45
CA LEU A 227 2.70 3.30 -11.45
C LEU A 227 3.72 3.76 -10.41
N GLY A 228 3.70 3.15 -9.21
CA GLY A 228 4.65 3.47 -8.15
C GLY A 228 6.08 3.13 -8.52
N ALA A 229 6.32 1.95 -9.11
CA ALA A 229 7.60 1.54 -9.65
C ALA A 229 8.10 2.51 -10.73
N ALA A 230 7.23 2.86 -11.68
CA ALA A 230 7.55 3.81 -12.76
C ALA A 230 7.97 5.19 -12.23
N ARG A 231 7.30 5.69 -11.16
CA ARG A 231 7.60 6.99 -10.53
C ARG A 231 8.99 7.07 -9.89
N VAL A 232 9.58 5.93 -9.57
CA VAL A 232 10.95 5.85 -9.02
C VAL A 232 11.96 5.24 -10.00
N GLY A 233 11.54 4.96 -11.24
CA GLY A 233 12.42 4.51 -12.31
C GLY A 233 12.89 3.06 -12.18
N ILE A 234 12.14 2.21 -11.47
CA ILE A 234 12.41 0.76 -11.41
C ILE A 234 11.45 -0.01 -12.30
N ARG A 235 11.84 -1.22 -12.69
CA ARG A 235 11.00 -2.11 -13.50
C ARG A 235 9.88 -2.73 -12.69
N SER A 236 8.81 -3.16 -13.38
CA SER A 236 7.68 -3.80 -12.74
C SER A 236 7.19 -5.04 -13.47
N ALA A 237 6.59 -5.95 -12.70
CA ALA A 237 5.83 -7.09 -13.17
C ALA A 237 4.42 -7.05 -12.58
N LEU A 238 3.40 -7.26 -13.40
CA LEU A 238 2.01 -7.33 -12.98
C LEU A 238 1.55 -8.79 -12.91
N ILE A 239 0.84 -9.13 -11.83
CA ILE A 239 0.07 -10.38 -11.69
C ILE A 239 -1.39 -10.03 -12.00
N PRO A 240 -1.92 -10.39 -13.19
CA PRO A 240 -3.24 -9.94 -13.64
C PRO A 240 -4.41 -10.59 -12.89
N GLY A 241 -4.17 -11.73 -12.23
CA GLY A 241 -5.17 -12.48 -11.46
C GLY A 241 -5.54 -11.90 -10.08
N GLY A 242 -5.09 -10.69 -9.73
CA GLY A 242 -5.43 -9.95 -8.53
C GLY A 242 -6.57 -8.96 -8.74
N VAL A 243 -6.37 -7.67 -8.40
CA VAL A 243 -7.43 -6.63 -8.45
C VAL A 243 -8.00 -6.41 -9.85
N HIS A 244 -7.25 -6.72 -10.91
CA HIS A 244 -7.68 -6.59 -12.30
C HIS A 244 -8.27 -7.87 -12.90
N ALA A 245 -8.41 -8.95 -12.14
CA ALA A 245 -8.86 -10.27 -12.63
C ALA A 245 -10.17 -10.19 -13.42
N ALA A 246 -11.19 -9.52 -12.88
CA ALA A 246 -12.50 -9.36 -13.53
C ALA A 246 -12.41 -8.55 -14.83
N ALA A 247 -11.65 -7.45 -14.84
CA ALA A 247 -11.47 -6.60 -16.02
C ALA A 247 -10.70 -7.29 -17.14
N LEU A 248 -9.79 -8.21 -16.78
CA LEU A 248 -8.94 -8.95 -17.70
C LEU A 248 -9.53 -10.33 -18.08
N GLY A 249 -10.64 -10.75 -17.42
CA GLY A 249 -11.28 -12.03 -17.67
C GLY A 249 -10.40 -13.23 -17.31
N VAL A 250 -9.61 -13.12 -16.24
CA VAL A 250 -8.68 -14.16 -15.80
C VAL A 250 -8.92 -14.54 -14.34
N SER A 251 -8.47 -15.74 -13.99
CA SER A 251 -8.34 -16.20 -12.61
C SER A 251 -6.88 -16.13 -12.15
N TRP A 252 -6.64 -16.36 -10.86
CA TRP A 252 -5.28 -16.49 -10.35
C TRP A 252 -4.53 -17.63 -11.07
N GLY A 253 -3.31 -17.35 -11.49
CA GLY A 253 -2.48 -18.31 -12.25
C GLY A 253 -2.67 -18.26 -13.76
N GLU A 254 -3.48 -17.34 -14.27
CA GLU A 254 -3.75 -17.18 -15.70
C GLU A 254 -3.21 -15.84 -16.24
N LEU A 255 -2.87 -15.83 -17.52
CA LEU A 255 -2.56 -14.62 -18.25
C LEU A 255 -3.72 -14.24 -19.17
N PRO A 256 -4.01 -12.94 -19.37
CA PRO A 256 -5.05 -12.49 -20.27
C PRO A 256 -4.69 -12.78 -21.73
N ALA A 257 -5.73 -12.94 -22.56
CA ALA A 257 -5.54 -13.01 -24.00
C ALA A 257 -4.84 -11.71 -24.49
N PRO A 258 -3.94 -11.79 -25.51
CA PRO A 258 -3.14 -10.66 -25.95
C PRO A 258 -3.95 -9.41 -26.37
N GLU A 259 -5.13 -9.59 -26.96
CA GLU A 259 -6.03 -8.50 -27.34
C GLU A 259 -6.70 -7.84 -26.14
N VAL A 260 -7.10 -8.62 -25.14
CA VAL A 260 -7.68 -8.12 -23.88
C VAL A 260 -6.61 -7.28 -23.15
N TRP A 261 -5.39 -7.83 -23.05
CA TRP A 261 -4.27 -7.10 -22.46
C TRP A 261 -3.97 -5.80 -23.19
N ARG A 262 -3.89 -5.82 -24.54
CA ARG A 262 -3.62 -4.60 -25.32
C ARG A 262 -4.67 -3.51 -25.09
N THR A 263 -5.94 -3.90 -25.04
CA THR A 263 -7.05 -2.97 -24.79
C THR A 263 -6.94 -2.38 -23.37
N PHE A 264 -6.77 -3.20 -22.36
CA PHE A 264 -6.58 -2.77 -20.98
C PHE A 264 -5.38 -1.85 -20.80
N ALA A 265 -4.22 -2.26 -21.32
CA ALA A 265 -2.97 -1.52 -21.22
C ALA A 265 -2.98 -0.19 -21.97
N SER A 266 -3.89 0.01 -22.94
CA SER A 266 -3.99 1.27 -23.70
C SER A 266 -4.51 2.43 -22.84
N SER A 267 -5.32 2.15 -21.81
CA SER A 267 -5.89 3.12 -20.88
C SER A 267 -5.23 3.11 -19.50
N ALA A 268 -4.27 2.21 -19.28
CA ALA A 268 -3.60 2.05 -18.00
C ALA A 268 -2.69 3.24 -17.66
N ALA A 269 -2.65 3.63 -16.40
CA ALA A 269 -1.84 4.76 -15.90
C ALA A 269 -0.33 4.54 -16.06
N ALA A 270 0.11 3.27 -16.10
CA ALA A 270 1.48 2.83 -16.38
C ALA A 270 1.46 1.43 -16.98
N ARG A 271 2.57 1.02 -17.60
CA ARG A 271 2.71 -0.31 -18.22
C ARG A 271 3.81 -1.10 -17.54
N PRO A 272 3.54 -2.34 -17.08
CA PRO A 272 4.58 -3.21 -16.57
C PRO A 272 5.45 -3.73 -17.72
N GLU A 273 6.71 -4.01 -17.45
CA GLU A 273 7.61 -4.68 -18.39
C GLU A 273 7.33 -6.18 -18.52
N TYR A 274 6.76 -6.78 -17.47
CA TYR A 274 6.47 -8.21 -17.40
C TYR A 274 5.05 -8.48 -16.95
N LEU A 275 4.48 -9.58 -17.45
CA LEU A 275 3.27 -10.19 -16.90
C LEU A 275 3.66 -11.54 -16.30
N LEU A 276 3.21 -11.79 -15.08
CA LEU A 276 3.38 -13.06 -14.39
C LEU A 276 2.01 -13.68 -14.12
N ALA A 277 1.81 -14.93 -14.50
CA ALA A 277 0.57 -15.63 -14.17
C ALA A 277 0.36 -15.73 -12.64
N ALA A 278 1.45 -15.97 -11.90
CA ALA A 278 1.46 -16.02 -10.43
C ALA A 278 2.89 -15.81 -9.89
N PHE A 279 3.00 -15.55 -8.58
CA PHE A 279 4.28 -15.52 -7.87
C PHE A 279 4.71 -16.95 -7.50
N VAL A 280 5.21 -17.67 -8.48
CA VAL A 280 5.70 -19.06 -8.36
C VAL A 280 7.05 -19.20 -9.04
N TRP A 281 7.85 -20.18 -8.56
CA TRP A 281 9.22 -20.40 -9.09
C TRP A 281 9.23 -21.04 -10.47
#